data_e5274f9874f0b5e2ed8dc97bf4f2be77
#
_entry.id   e5274f9874f0b5e2ed8dc97bf4f2be77
#
_cell.length_a   1.000
_cell.length_b   1.000
_cell.length_c   1.000
_cell.angle_alpha   90.00
_cell.angle_beta   90.00
_cell.angle_gamma   90.00
#
_symmetry.space_group_name_H-M   'P 1'
#
loop_
_entity.id
_entity.type
_entity.pdbx_description
1 polymer ?
#
loop_
_entity_poly.entity_id
_entity_poly.type
_entity_poly.pdbx_seq_one_letter_code
_entity_poly.pdbx_strand_id
1 'polypeptide(L)'
;MSESMHSLSEQAAEKAFSKQSAIFDDIYSSNLIIQYKRQRVRDHLKQWLKPNSKILELNAGTGDDAIWFAQHGHIVHATDISKGMQERLAGKVHQNKLEAQVTHELCSFTELKQLNNKGPYDLIFSNFAGLNCTGELDKVLHSFSPLLNPNGLVTLVILPKFCLWESLLFLKGKFKTAFRRFSNSNAVKAHIEGEYFTCWYYNPSF
;
A
#
# COMPACT_ATOMS: atom_id res chain seq x y z
N MET A 1 -23.40 -9.92 -7.15
CA MET A 1 -23.55 -8.45 -7.02
C MET A 1 -22.42 -7.80 -6.21
N SER A 2 -21.74 -8.48 -5.29
CA SER A 2 -20.59 -7.94 -4.52
C SER A 2 -19.30 -7.81 -5.35
N GLU A 3 -18.94 -8.83 -6.14
CA GLU A 3 -17.70 -8.82 -6.94
C GLU A 3 -17.60 -7.66 -7.94
N SER A 4 -18.71 -7.28 -8.59
CA SER A 4 -18.69 -6.17 -9.56
C SER A 4 -18.46 -4.80 -8.89
N MET A 5 -18.89 -4.62 -7.65
CA MET A 5 -18.76 -3.34 -6.93
C MET A 5 -17.36 -3.13 -6.36
N HIS A 6 -16.69 -4.21 -5.92
CA HIS A 6 -15.30 -4.16 -5.44
C HIS A 6 -14.33 -3.88 -6.59
N SER A 7 -14.48 -4.56 -7.73
CA SER A 7 -13.64 -4.31 -8.91
C SER A 7 -13.80 -2.89 -9.45
N LEU A 8 -15.01 -2.32 -9.43
CA LEU A 8 -15.25 -0.93 -9.82
C LEU A 8 -14.56 0.07 -8.91
N SER A 9 -14.49 -0.20 -7.59
CA SER A 9 -13.79 0.68 -6.65
C SER A 9 -12.27 0.60 -6.83
N GLU A 10 -11.72 -0.57 -7.11
CA GLU A 10 -10.29 -0.72 -7.41
C GLU A 10 -9.92 0.00 -8.72
N GLN A 11 -10.75 -0.09 -9.76
CA GLN A 11 -10.55 0.64 -11.01
C GLN A 11 -10.61 2.16 -10.81
N ALA A 12 -11.52 2.64 -9.96
CA ALA A 12 -11.60 4.05 -9.62
C ALA A 12 -10.37 4.52 -8.81
N ALA A 13 -9.87 3.70 -7.90
CA ALA A 13 -8.63 3.97 -7.16
C ALA A 13 -7.42 3.97 -8.12
N GLU A 14 -7.31 2.98 -9.02
CA GLU A 14 -6.28 2.93 -10.06
C GLU A 14 -6.25 4.22 -10.87
N LYS A 15 -7.41 4.67 -11.36
CA LYS A 15 -7.53 5.89 -12.16
C LYS A 15 -7.13 7.14 -11.37
N ALA A 16 -7.55 7.23 -10.10
CA ALA A 16 -7.19 8.32 -9.20
C ALA A 16 -5.67 8.42 -9.00
N PHE A 17 -5.04 7.30 -8.64
CA PHE A 17 -3.60 7.24 -8.40
C PHE A 17 -2.77 7.38 -9.68
N SER A 18 -3.25 6.88 -10.82
CA SER A 18 -2.60 7.12 -12.13
C SER A 18 -2.58 8.60 -12.49
N LYS A 19 -3.68 9.33 -12.26
CA LYS A 19 -3.71 10.79 -12.44
C LYS A 19 -2.76 11.52 -11.48
N GLN A 20 -2.72 11.09 -10.21
CA GLN A 20 -1.88 11.72 -9.20
C GLN A 20 -0.39 11.40 -9.37
N SER A 21 -0.03 10.34 -10.08
CA SER A 21 1.35 9.85 -10.19
C SER A 21 2.34 10.93 -10.64
N ALA A 22 1.91 11.87 -11.50
CA ALA A 22 2.75 12.94 -12.01
C ALA A 22 3.26 13.91 -10.92
N ILE A 23 2.44 14.15 -9.89
CA ILE A 23 2.70 15.11 -8.81
C ILE A 23 2.84 14.42 -7.43
N PHE A 24 2.77 13.09 -7.39
CA PHE A 24 2.74 12.32 -6.15
C PHE A 24 3.96 12.59 -5.28
N ASP A 25 5.14 12.52 -5.86
CA ASP A 25 6.38 12.75 -5.12
C ASP A 25 6.49 14.20 -4.65
N ASP A 26 6.06 15.18 -5.43
CA ASP A 26 6.06 16.60 -5.04
C ASP A 26 5.17 16.87 -3.83
N ILE A 27 4.02 16.20 -3.76
CA ILE A 27 3.08 16.32 -2.64
C ILE A 27 3.60 15.65 -1.38
N TYR A 28 4.23 14.47 -1.50
CA TYR A 28 4.47 13.59 -0.37
C TYR A 28 5.93 13.52 0.09
N SER A 29 6.92 13.72 -0.82
CA SER A 29 8.34 13.56 -0.48
C SER A 29 8.85 14.60 0.50
N SER A 30 8.34 15.83 0.47
CA SER A 30 8.71 16.91 1.39
C SER A 30 7.92 16.94 2.70
N ASN A 31 6.89 16.10 2.84
CA ASN A 31 6.02 16.08 4.01
C ASN A 31 6.68 15.35 5.19
N LEU A 32 7.12 16.11 6.20
CA LEU A 32 7.83 15.59 7.37
C LEU A 32 7.04 14.52 8.15
N ILE A 33 5.70 14.64 8.21
CA ILE A 33 4.86 13.65 8.91
C ILE A 33 4.88 12.32 8.15
N ILE A 34 4.82 12.36 6.82
CA ILE A 34 4.88 11.17 5.96
C ILE A 34 6.26 10.53 6.05
N GLN A 35 7.33 11.32 5.95
CA GLN A 35 8.70 10.84 6.13
C GLN A 35 8.89 10.18 7.50
N TYR A 36 8.43 10.83 8.58
CA TYR A 36 8.51 10.27 9.93
C TYR A 36 7.77 8.92 10.04
N LYS A 37 6.54 8.83 9.54
CA LYS A 37 5.77 7.58 9.56
C LYS A 37 6.48 6.48 8.78
N ARG A 38 6.98 6.78 7.60
CA ARG A 38 7.73 5.85 6.75
C ARG A 38 8.99 5.36 7.46
N GLN A 39 9.75 6.27 8.05
CA GLN A 39 10.96 5.93 8.80
C GLN A 39 10.66 5.02 9.99
N ARG A 40 9.58 5.26 10.73
CA ARG A 40 9.16 4.39 11.83
C ARG A 40 8.88 2.94 11.40
N VAL A 41 8.23 2.76 10.25
CA VAL A 41 7.98 1.43 9.69
C VAL A 41 9.29 0.77 9.26
N ARG A 42 10.16 1.49 8.56
CA ARG A 42 11.47 1.01 8.12
C ARG A 42 12.38 0.61 9.29
N ASP A 43 12.43 1.42 10.34
CA ASP A 43 13.24 1.13 11.54
C ASP A 43 12.72 -0.09 12.30
N HIS A 44 11.40 -0.30 12.32
CA HIS A 44 10.83 -1.52 12.86
C HIS A 44 11.24 -2.75 12.04
N LEU A 45 11.13 -2.68 10.72
CA LEU A 45 11.47 -3.79 9.82
C LEU A 45 12.97 -4.17 9.86
N LYS A 46 13.88 -3.22 10.03
CA LYS A 46 15.33 -3.49 10.16
C LYS A 46 15.65 -4.50 11.26
N GLN A 47 14.81 -4.61 12.29
CA GLN A 47 15.04 -5.53 13.41
C GLN A 47 14.72 -6.99 13.06
N TRP A 48 13.94 -7.21 11.99
CA TRP A 48 13.41 -8.51 11.62
C TRP A 48 13.94 -9.03 10.28
N LEU A 49 14.33 -8.13 9.38
CA LEU A 49 14.82 -8.50 8.07
C LEU A 49 16.25 -9.04 8.13
N LYS A 50 16.45 -10.17 7.48
CA LYS A 50 17.78 -10.73 7.25
C LYS A 50 18.45 -10.00 6.08
N PRO A 51 19.79 -9.95 6.01
CA PRO A 51 20.48 -9.46 4.83
C PRO A 51 20.02 -10.20 3.57
N ASN A 52 19.97 -9.48 2.44
CA ASN A 52 19.57 -10.02 1.13
C ASN A 52 18.18 -10.66 1.07
N SER A 53 17.25 -10.22 1.94
CA SER A 53 15.86 -10.68 1.91
C SER A 53 15.19 -10.36 0.59
N LYS A 54 14.33 -11.28 0.11
CA LYS A 54 13.45 -11.07 -1.04
C LYS A 54 12.11 -10.51 -0.57
N ILE A 55 11.70 -9.39 -1.11
CA ILE A 55 10.54 -8.62 -0.66
C ILE A 55 9.53 -8.50 -1.79
N LEU A 56 8.28 -8.85 -1.52
CA LEU A 56 7.14 -8.49 -2.34
C LEU A 56 6.51 -7.22 -1.76
N GLU A 57 6.59 -6.12 -2.47
CA GLU A 57 5.91 -4.88 -2.08
C GLU A 57 4.60 -4.73 -2.85
N LEU A 58 3.50 -4.63 -2.11
CA LEU A 58 2.16 -4.39 -2.65
C LEU A 58 1.87 -2.88 -2.62
N ASN A 59 1.07 -2.40 -3.59
CA ASN A 59 0.75 -0.98 -3.71
C ASN A 59 1.98 -0.06 -3.57
N ALA A 60 3.05 -0.40 -4.30
CA ALA A 60 4.35 0.24 -4.19
C ALA A 60 4.35 1.74 -4.56
N GLY A 61 3.32 2.21 -5.26
CA GLY A 61 3.22 3.58 -5.73
C GLY A 61 4.42 3.95 -6.61
N THR A 62 5.05 5.09 -6.33
CA THR A 62 6.24 5.56 -7.05
C THR A 62 7.54 4.90 -6.57
N GLY A 63 7.48 3.88 -5.68
CA GLY A 63 8.60 3.01 -5.33
C GLY A 63 9.55 3.52 -4.24
N ASP A 64 9.14 4.45 -3.39
CA ASP A 64 10.01 4.99 -2.35
C ASP A 64 10.49 3.94 -1.35
N ASP A 65 9.63 2.98 -0.99
CA ASP A 65 10.02 1.90 -0.09
C ASP A 65 10.81 0.81 -0.84
N ALA A 66 10.44 0.47 -2.09
CA ALA A 66 11.21 -0.44 -2.95
C ALA A 66 12.66 0.00 -3.12
N ILE A 67 12.87 1.27 -3.46
CA ILE A 67 14.20 1.86 -3.62
C ILE A 67 14.97 1.81 -2.31
N TRP A 68 14.32 2.17 -1.20
CA TRP A 68 14.95 2.13 0.11
C TRP A 68 15.40 0.72 0.49
N PHE A 69 14.55 -0.30 0.31
CA PHE A 69 14.91 -1.70 0.57
C PHE A 69 16.11 -2.14 -0.30
N ALA A 70 16.08 -1.81 -1.59
CA ALA A 70 17.15 -2.14 -2.52
C ALA A 70 18.50 -1.49 -2.13
N GLN A 71 18.47 -0.22 -1.73
CA GLN A 71 19.65 0.50 -1.21
C GLN A 71 20.19 -0.09 0.11
N HIS A 72 19.37 -0.86 0.82
CA HIS A 72 19.78 -1.59 2.04
C HIS A 72 20.12 -3.07 1.78
N GLY A 73 20.33 -3.44 0.50
CA GLY A 73 20.82 -4.76 0.11
C GLY A 73 19.74 -5.84 -0.01
N HIS A 74 18.47 -5.46 -0.13
CA HIS A 74 17.37 -6.39 -0.37
C HIS A 74 17.01 -6.46 -1.86
N ILE A 75 16.35 -7.54 -2.27
CA ILE A 75 15.79 -7.73 -3.61
C ILE A 75 14.29 -7.52 -3.53
N VAL A 76 13.77 -6.62 -4.35
CA VAL A 76 12.35 -6.22 -4.29
C VAL A 76 11.63 -6.56 -5.58
N HIS A 77 10.46 -7.13 -5.44
CA HIS A 77 9.45 -7.20 -6.49
C HIS A 77 8.29 -6.28 -6.13
N ALA A 78 8.17 -5.16 -6.82
CA ALA A 78 7.22 -4.09 -6.49
C ALA A 78 5.99 -4.17 -7.38
N THR A 79 4.80 -4.24 -6.78
CA THR A 79 3.53 -4.31 -7.52
C THR A 79 2.64 -3.11 -7.24
N ASP A 80 1.94 -2.65 -8.25
CA ASP A 80 0.89 -1.64 -8.15
C ASP A 80 -0.13 -1.85 -9.27
N ILE A 81 -1.38 -1.49 -9.05
CA ILE A 81 -2.42 -1.53 -10.07
C ILE A 81 -2.34 -0.32 -11.01
N SER A 82 -1.76 0.78 -10.56
CA SER A 82 -1.66 2.03 -11.30
C SER A 82 -0.47 2.01 -12.27
N LYS A 83 -0.78 2.11 -13.56
CA LYS A 83 0.24 2.21 -14.61
C LYS A 83 1.13 3.44 -14.43
N GLY A 84 0.53 4.60 -14.10
CA GLY A 84 1.29 5.83 -13.88
C GLY A 84 2.27 5.73 -12.71
N MET A 85 1.89 5.04 -11.63
CA MET A 85 2.80 4.77 -10.51
C MET A 85 3.95 3.86 -10.93
N GLN A 86 3.67 2.78 -11.65
CA GLN A 86 4.68 1.83 -12.15
C GLN A 86 5.68 2.51 -13.11
N GLU A 87 5.23 3.41 -13.98
CA GLU A 87 6.12 4.17 -14.86
C GLU A 87 7.06 5.09 -14.06
N ARG A 88 6.56 5.74 -13.00
CA ARG A 88 7.38 6.55 -12.09
C ARG A 88 8.39 5.70 -11.32
N LEU A 89 7.96 4.56 -10.79
CA LEU A 89 8.84 3.61 -10.13
C LEU A 89 9.96 3.16 -11.05
N ALA A 90 9.65 2.74 -12.28
CA ALA A 90 10.64 2.33 -13.27
C ALA A 90 11.67 3.43 -13.55
N GLY A 91 11.21 4.67 -13.71
CA GLY A 91 12.11 5.83 -13.88
C GLY A 91 13.05 6.03 -12.70
N LYS A 92 12.53 5.95 -11.47
CA LYS A 92 13.36 6.06 -10.24
C LYS A 92 14.35 4.91 -10.09
N VAL A 93 13.95 3.68 -10.40
CA VAL A 93 14.84 2.49 -10.39
C VAL A 93 16.00 2.72 -11.34
N HIS A 94 15.73 3.18 -12.56
CA HIS A 94 16.76 3.49 -13.55
C HIS A 94 17.70 4.62 -13.10
N GLN A 95 17.15 5.72 -12.60
CA GLN A 95 17.94 6.86 -12.10
C GLN A 95 18.88 6.47 -10.97
N ASN A 96 18.46 5.52 -10.11
CA ASN A 96 19.25 5.03 -9.00
C ASN A 96 20.15 3.81 -9.35
N LYS A 97 20.09 3.31 -10.59
CA LYS A 97 20.85 2.12 -11.06
C LYS A 97 20.56 0.87 -10.23
N LEU A 98 19.26 0.63 -9.95
CA LEU A 98 18.80 -0.46 -9.08
C LEU A 98 18.04 -1.57 -9.86
N GLU A 99 18.21 -1.64 -11.19
CA GLU A 99 17.49 -2.61 -12.04
C GLU A 99 17.83 -4.08 -11.67
N ALA A 100 18.99 -4.32 -11.10
CA ALA A 100 19.37 -5.65 -10.63
C ALA A 100 18.69 -6.03 -9.31
N GLN A 101 18.26 -5.07 -8.49
CA GLN A 101 17.66 -5.28 -7.18
C GLN A 101 16.14 -5.09 -7.18
N VAL A 102 15.59 -4.26 -8.07
CA VAL A 102 14.17 -3.95 -8.11
C VAL A 102 13.57 -4.39 -9.44
N THR A 103 12.68 -5.35 -9.37
CA THR A 103 11.76 -5.67 -10.46
C THR A 103 10.38 -5.12 -10.15
N HIS A 104 9.57 -4.84 -11.16
CA HIS A 104 8.23 -4.31 -10.94
C HIS A 104 7.23 -4.92 -11.91
N GLU A 105 5.96 -4.98 -11.47
CA GLU A 105 4.88 -5.61 -12.23
C GLU A 105 3.55 -4.88 -11.99
N LEU A 106 2.79 -4.64 -13.06
CA LEU A 106 1.42 -4.14 -12.96
C LEU A 106 0.50 -5.27 -12.49
N CYS A 107 0.16 -5.27 -11.21
CA CYS A 107 -0.66 -6.31 -10.60
C CYS A 107 -1.48 -5.76 -9.44
N SER A 108 -2.76 -6.11 -9.38
CA SER A 108 -3.58 -5.85 -8.20
C SER A 108 -3.22 -6.80 -7.07
N PHE A 109 -3.19 -6.29 -5.84
CA PHE A 109 -3.02 -7.11 -4.64
C PHE A 109 -4.17 -8.11 -4.43
N THR A 110 -5.32 -7.93 -5.08
CA THR A 110 -6.43 -8.91 -5.08
C THR A 110 -6.23 -10.04 -6.10
N GLU A 111 -5.23 -9.93 -6.98
CA GLU A 111 -4.96 -10.88 -8.07
C GLU A 111 -3.52 -11.43 -8.05
N LEU A 112 -2.91 -11.57 -6.85
CA LEU A 112 -1.53 -12.03 -6.70
C LEU A 112 -1.24 -13.42 -7.27
N LYS A 113 -2.27 -14.23 -7.54
CA LYS A 113 -2.14 -15.49 -8.28
C LYS A 113 -1.64 -15.31 -9.71
N GLN A 114 -1.83 -14.12 -10.28
CA GLN A 114 -1.43 -13.77 -11.65
C GLN A 114 0.01 -13.25 -11.74
N LEU A 115 0.70 -13.04 -10.60
CA LEU A 115 2.10 -12.60 -10.60
C LEU A 115 2.97 -13.50 -11.48
N ASN A 116 3.83 -12.90 -12.29
CA ASN A 116 4.87 -13.61 -13.04
C ASN A 116 5.97 -14.09 -12.08
N ASN A 117 6.39 -13.22 -11.14
CA ASN A 117 7.34 -13.57 -10.11
C ASN A 117 6.60 -14.00 -8.82
N LYS A 118 6.52 -15.31 -8.60
CA LYS A 118 5.79 -15.90 -7.46
C LYS A 118 6.65 -16.15 -6.22
N GLY A 119 7.86 -15.58 -6.18
CA GLY A 119 8.74 -15.73 -5.02
C GLY A 119 9.49 -17.06 -5.00
N PRO A 120 9.63 -17.73 -3.83
CA PRO A 120 9.07 -17.30 -2.55
C PRO A 120 9.78 -16.07 -1.95
N TYR A 121 9.06 -15.33 -1.11
CA TYR A 121 9.51 -14.08 -0.49
C TYR A 121 9.75 -14.23 1.01
N ASP A 122 10.69 -13.45 1.53
CA ASP A 122 10.99 -13.38 2.97
C ASP A 122 10.10 -12.36 3.68
N LEU A 123 9.60 -11.37 2.92
CA LEU A 123 8.65 -10.36 3.40
C LEU A 123 7.60 -10.06 2.34
N ILE A 124 6.34 -10.03 2.74
CA ILE A 124 5.28 -9.32 2.00
C ILE A 124 5.00 -8.01 2.74
N PHE A 125 5.10 -6.91 2.00
CA PHE A 125 5.05 -5.56 2.55
C PHE A 125 3.98 -4.70 1.87
N SER A 126 3.22 -3.96 2.66
CA SER A 126 2.30 -2.93 2.19
C SER A 126 2.30 -1.74 3.14
N ASN A 127 2.48 -0.54 2.63
CA ASN A 127 2.55 0.68 3.41
C ASN A 127 1.47 1.70 2.99
N PHE A 128 1.29 2.73 3.82
CA PHE A 128 0.40 3.87 3.57
C PHE A 128 -1.03 3.52 3.19
N ALA A 129 -1.56 2.44 3.77
CA ALA A 129 -2.97 2.11 3.67
C ALA A 129 -3.49 1.79 2.25
N GLY A 130 -2.62 1.36 1.32
CA GLY A 130 -3.07 0.94 -0.01
C GLY A 130 -4.10 -0.18 0.05
N LEU A 131 -3.94 -1.13 0.97
CA LEU A 131 -4.91 -2.22 1.21
C LEU A 131 -6.27 -1.74 1.74
N ASN A 132 -6.40 -0.48 2.16
CA ASN A 132 -7.69 0.11 2.48
C ASN A 132 -8.51 0.48 1.23
N CYS A 133 -7.97 0.33 0.02
CA CYS A 133 -8.70 0.54 -1.23
C CYS A 133 -9.51 -0.68 -1.69
N THR A 134 -9.45 -1.80 -0.98
CA THR A 134 -10.27 -2.98 -1.26
C THR A 134 -11.14 -3.36 -0.09
N GLY A 135 -12.31 -3.94 -0.37
CA GLY A 135 -13.16 -4.61 0.61
C GLY A 135 -12.89 -6.12 0.71
N GLU A 136 -11.92 -6.63 -0.05
CA GLU A 136 -11.58 -8.06 -0.15
C GLU A 136 -10.27 -8.40 0.55
N LEU A 137 -10.00 -7.78 1.72
CA LEU A 137 -8.74 -8.00 2.46
C LEU A 137 -8.51 -9.47 2.77
N ASP A 138 -9.57 -10.24 3.08
CA ASP A 138 -9.50 -11.68 3.29
C ASP A 138 -8.88 -12.41 2.08
N LYS A 139 -9.35 -12.11 0.87
CA LYS A 139 -8.83 -12.68 -0.38
C LYS A 139 -7.34 -12.37 -0.53
N VAL A 140 -6.94 -11.13 -0.21
CA VAL A 140 -5.53 -10.70 -0.25
C VAL A 140 -4.70 -11.50 0.74
N LEU A 141 -5.12 -11.60 2.01
CA LEU A 141 -4.40 -12.32 3.06
C LEU A 141 -4.25 -13.82 2.74
N HIS A 142 -5.32 -14.46 2.24
CA HIS A 142 -5.27 -15.87 1.83
C HIS A 142 -4.30 -16.13 0.65
N SER A 143 -4.00 -15.12 -0.16
CA SER A 143 -3.07 -15.26 -1.28
C SER A 143 -1.59 -15.24 -0.88
N PHE A 144 -1.25 -14.89 0.36
CA PHE A 144 0.14 -14.74 0.81
C PHE A 144 0.85 -16.06 1.06
N SER A 145 0.14 -17.07 1.59
CA SER A 145 0.75 -18.34 2.00
C SER A 145 1.62 -18.99 0.92
N PRO A 146 1.18 -19.13 -0.35
CA PRO A 146 2.00 -19.74 -1.40
C PRO A 146 3.16 -18.86 -1.88
N LEU A 147 3.19 -17.58 -1.49
CA LEU A 147 4.19 -16.61 -1.91
C LEU A 147 5.31 -16.44 -0.86
N LEU A 148 5.13 -16.96 0.36
CA LEU A 148 6.08 -16.76 1.46
C LEU A 148 7.01 -17.95 1.64
N ASN A 149 8.24 -17.63 2.00
CA ASN A 149 9.18 -18.61 2.56
C ASN A 149 8.67 -19.13 3.92
N PRO A 150 9.06 -20.33 4.36
CA PRO A 150 8.86 -20.77 5.75
C PRO A 150 9.46 -19.73 6.73
N ASN A 151 8.64 -19.26 7.68
CA ASN A 151 8.96 -18.15 8.59
C ASN A 151 9.11 -16.78 7.90
N GLY A 152 8.58 -16.61 6.70
CA GLY A 152 8.47 -15.31 6.04
C GLY A 152 7.58 -14.36 6.83
N LEU A 153 7.85 -13.07 6.71
CA LEU A 153 7.17 -12.00 7.44
C LEU A 153 6.07 -11.36 6.58
N VAL A 154 5.04 -10.86 7.24
CA VAL A 154 4.03 -9.99 6.62
C VAL A 154 3.94 -8.70 7.42
N THR A 155 4.10 -7.57 6.75
CA THR A 155 3.95 -6.25 7.37
C THR A 155 3.00 -5.40 6.56
N LEU A 156 1.86 -5.10 7.14
CA LEU A 156 0.79 -4.32 6.51
C LEU A 156 0.47 -3.09 7.34
N VAL A 157 0.59 -1.91 6.75
CA VAL A 157 0.20 -0.64 7.38
C VAL A 157 -1.18 -0.25 6.85
N ILE A 158 -2.19 -0.47 7.64
CA ILE A 158 -3.60 -0.23 7.31
C ILE A 158 -4.23 0.80 8.24
N LEU A 159 -5.28 1.46 7.76
CA LEU A 159 -6.07 2.40 8.57
C LEU A 159 -7.10 1.64 9.40
N PRO A 160 -7.07 1.82 10.74
CA PRO A 160 -8.03 1.17 11.62
C PRO A 160 -9.39 1.87 11.57
N LYS A 161 -10.44 1.14 11.95
CA LYS A 161 -11.80 1.68 12.09
C LYS A 161 -11.86 2.74 13.20
N PHE A 162 -11.11 2.57 14.29
CA PHE A 162 -11.01 3.55 15.36
C PHE A 162 -9.77 4.44 15.17
N CYS A 163 -9.96 5.75 15.27
CA CYS A 163 -8.89 6.74 15.26
C CYS A 163 -9.11 7.76 16.37
N LEU A 164 -8.30 7.71 17.43
CA LEU A 164 -8.42 8.60 18.58
C LEU A 164 -8.36 10.09 18.18
N TRP A 165 -7.44 10.45 17.28
CA TRP A 165 -7.32 11.85 16.83
C TRP A 165 -8.56 12.36 16.09
N GLU A 166 -9.17 11.53 15.23
CA GLU A 166 -10.43 11.93 14.59
C GLU A 166 -11.56 12.03 15.63
N SER A 167 -11.61 11.11 16.59
CA SER A 167 -12.60 11.18 17.67
C SER A 167 -12.46 12.45 18.52
N LEU A 168 -11.23 12.90 18.80
CA LEU A 168 -10.99 14.14 19.54
C LEU A 168 -11.42 15.41 18.78
N LEU A 169 -11.64 15.35 17.48
CA LEU A 169 -12.21 16.46 16.72
C LEU A 169 -13.66 16.80 17.12
N PHE A 170 -14.34 15.87 17.82
CA PHE A 170 -15.60 16.15 18.50
C PHE A 170 -15.51 17.37 19.41
N LEU A 171 -14.42 17.49 20.20
CA LEU A 171 -14.19 18.63 21.10
C LEU A 171 -14.02 19.97 20.38
N LYS A 172 -13.71 19.94 19.08
CA LYS A 172 -13.62 21.12 18.21
C LYS A 172 -14.87 21.36 17.36
N GLY A 173 -15.99 20.70 17.69
CA GLY A 173 -17.25 20.82 16.94
C GLY A 173 -17.28 20.19 15.55
N LYS A 174 -16.23 19.42 15.16
CA LYS A 174 -16.17 18.75 13.86
C LYS A 174 -16.81 17.36 13.90
N PHE A 175 -18.09 17.31 14.27
CA PHE A 175 -18.83 16.05 14.48
C PHE A 175 -18.82 15.12 13.28
N LYS A 176 -19.03 15.65 12.06
CA LYS A 176 -19.05 14.85 10.83
C LYS A 176 -17.73 14.09 10.62
N THR A 177 -16.60 14.72 10.90
CA THR A 177 -15.28 14.08 10.79
C THR A 177 -15.04 13.12 11.95
N ALA A 178 -15.40 13.51 13.18
CA ALA A 178 -15.21 12.69 14.38
C ALA A 178 -15.95 11.34 14.28
N PHE A 179 -17.14 11.34 13.67
CA PHE A 179 -18.00 10.14 13.60
C PHE A 179 -17.97 9.43 12.25
N ARG A 180 -17.21 9.90 11.26
CA ARG A 180 -17.22 9.31 9.91
C ARG A 180 -16.83 7.83 9.86
N ARG A 181 -16.01 7.35 10.81
CA ARG A 181 -15.56 5.96 10.91
C ARG A 181 -16.49 5.07 11.75
N PHE A 182 -17.42 5.67 12.50
CA PHE A 182 -18.38 4.93 13.34
C PHE A 182 -19.66 4.54 12.59
N SER A 183 -19.79 4.89 11.33
CA SER A 183 -20.88 4.43 10.49
C SER A 183 -20.87 2.90 10.39
N ASN A 184 -22.04 2.28 10.31
CA ASN A 184 -22.18 0.81 10.23
C ASN A 184 -21.52 0.20 8.98
N SER A 185 -21.25 0.98 7.96
CA SER A 185 -20.43 0.56 6.83
C SER A 185 -18.95 0.80 7.17
N ASN A 186 -18.13 -0.23 7.09
CA ASN A 186 -16.66 -0.10 7.21
C ASN A 186 -16.05 0.70 6.02
N ALA A 187 -16.89 1.28 5.16
CA ALA A 187 -16.54 1.86 3.88
C ALA A 187 -16.87 3.36 3.87
N VAL A 188 -15.92 4.19 3.48
CA VAL A 188 -16.04 5.64 3.33
C VAL A 188 -15.57 6.06 1.95
N LYS A 189 -16.29 6.99 1.30
CA LYS A 189 -15.86 7.56 0.02
C LYS A 189 -14.62 8.42 0.22
N ALA A 190 -13.56 8.11 -0.51
CA ALA A 190 -12.36 8.92 -0.67
C ALA A 190 -12.42 9.67 -2.00
N HIS A 191 -11.71 10.78 -2.11
CA HIS A 191 -11.66 11.62 -3.31
C HIS A 191 -10.22 12.05 -3.56
N ILE A 192 -9.68 11.69 -4.73
CA ILE A 192 -8.33 12.06 -5.19
C ILE A 192 -8.41 12.43 -6.67
N GLU A 193 -7.86 13.57 -7.06
CA GLU A 193 -7.75 14.05 -8.45
C GLU A 193 -9.07 13.96 -9.25
N GLY A 194 -10.20 14.33 -8.60
CA GLY A 194 -11.52 14.30 -9.23
C GLY A 194 -12.19 12.94 -9.29
N GLU A 195 -11.53 11.87 -8.85
CA GLU A 195 -12.07 10.53 -8.82
C GLU A 195 -12.53 10.14 -7.40
N TYR A 196 -13.67 9.45 -7.32
CA TYR A 196 -14.22 8.93 -6.08
C TYR A 196 -14.07 7.42 -6.04
N PHE A 197 -13.47 6.92 -4.97
CA PHE A 197 -13.38 5.48 -4.71
C PHE A 197 -13.73 5.17 -3.25
N THR A 198 -13.88 3.91 -2.91
CA THR A 198 -14.22 3.48 -1.56
C THR A 198 -12.94 3.13 -0.81
N CYS A 199 -12.84 3.64 0.43
CA CYS A 199 -11.80 3.29 1.38
C CYS A 199 -12.43 2.51 2.53
N TRP A 200 -11.92 1.31 2.81
CA TRP A 200 -12.40 0.43 3.88
C TRP A 200 -11.50 0.55 5.10
N TYR A 201 -12.11 0.55 6.28
CA TYR A 201 -11.39 0.58 7.56
C TYR A 201 -11.51 -0.76 8.25
N TYR A 202 -10.40 -1.31 8.71
CA TYR A 202 -10.31 -2.63 9.30
C TYR A 202 -10.01 -2.56 10.80
N ASN A 203 -10.54 -3.50 11.58
CA ASN A 203 -10.20 -3.64 12.98
C ASN A 203 -8.93 -4.49 13.14
N PRO A 204 -8.11 -4.23 14.17
CA PRO A 204 -6.94 -5.08 14.45
C PRO A 204 -7.26 -6.54 14.80
N SER A 205 -8.51 -6.82 15.17
CA SER A 205 -9.04 -8.16 15.49
C SER A 205 -9.64 -8.88 14.28
N PHE A 206 -9.24 -8.46 13.10
CA PHE A 206 -9.69 -9.06 11.84
C PHE A 206 -9.08 -10.46 11.66
#